data_3b869b6708aafaf559df04cf36d0f472
#
_entry.id   3b869b6708aafaf559df04cf36d0f472
#
_cell.length_a   1.000
_cell.length_b   1.000
_cell.length_c   1.000
_cell.angle_alpha   90.00
_cell.angle_beta   90.00
_cell.angle_gamma   90.00
#
_symmetry.space_group_name_H-M   'P 1'
#
loop_
_entity.id
_entity.type
_entity.pdbx_description
1 polymer ?
#
loop_
_entity_poly.entity_id
_entity_poly.type
_entity_poly.pdbx_seq_one_letter_code
_entity_poly.pdbx_strand_id
1 'polypeptide(L)'
;FKIRMDIPTGELVFSSTLFLIGGSCSGFVVGKITDNYGCRGIRVIFQSLQILLLLVLLFINSETPYLSYVIGIIFFLFGFLMWGSASIGYIFMLNYVPSNNKESFMSLAYSLDGLIAGVTTVLAGYLVLWLDTNNIVFLGITLGSYEVLFVICAFIILVSMNAFILIKEEGAMGVRTFLRQLIFSRRQIL
;
A
#
# COMPACT_ATOMS: atom_id res chain seq x y z
N PHE A 1 -8.70 -14.24 7.46
CA PHE A 1 -7.35 -14.35 8.00
C PHE A 1 -7.36 -15.16 9.30
N LYS A 2 -8.13 -14.75 10.31
CA LYS A 2 -8.23 -15.44 11.61
C LYS A 2 -8.68 -16.90 11.47
N ILE A 3 -9.70 -17.16 10.67
CA ILE A 3 -10.31 -18.50 10.51
C ILE A 3 -9.35 -19.48 9.82
N ARG A 4 -8.52 -19.01 8.91
CA ARG A 4 -7.61 -19.86 8.13
C ARG A 4 -6.26 -20.10 8.82
N MET A 5 -5.81 -19.17 9.67
CA MET A 5 -4.47 -19.22 10.28
C MET A 5 -4.49 -19.50 11.79
N ASP A 6 -5.69 -19.68 12.39
CA ASP A 6 -5.89 -19.92 13.84
C ASP A 6 -5.15 -18.92 14.75
N ILE A 7 -5.01 -17.67 14.28
CA ILE A 7 -4.28 -16.63 15.00
C ILE A 7 -5.12 -16.14 16.20
N PRO A 8 -4.59 -16.12 17.41
CA PRO A 8 -5.26 -15.56 18.58
C PRO A 8 -5.65 -14.10 18.38
N THR A 9 -6.80 -13.69 18.90
CA THR A 9 -7.31 -12.32 18.75
C THR A 9 -6.32 -11.27 19.26
N GLY A 10 -5.58 -11.58 20.32
CA GLY A 10 -4.56 -10.68 20.87
C GLY A 10 -3.42 -10.39 19.89
N GLU A 11 -2.98 -11.39 19.13
CA GLU A 11 -1.92 -11.23 18.13
C GLU A 11 -2.38 -10.43 16.91
N LEU A 12 -3.67 -10.54 16.54
CA LEU A 12 -4.25 -9.70 15.50
C LEU A 12 -4.31 -8.23 15.92
N VAL A 13 -4.68 -7.95 17.17
CA VAL A 13 -4.67 -6.59 17.73
C VAL A 13 -3.25 -6.04 17.75
N PHE A 14 -2.26 -6.85 18.19
CA PHE A 14 -0.86 -6.46 18.17
C PHE A 14 -0.37 -6.15 16.74
N SER A 15 -0.68 -6.99 15.77
CA SER A 15 -0.33 -6.77 14.36
C SER A 15 -0.98 -5.50 13.81
N SER A 16 -2.24 -5.23 14.16
CA SER A 16 -2.92 -3.98 13.78
C SER A 16 -2.25 -2.75 14.39
N THR A 17 -1.74 -2.86 15.62
CA THR A 17 -0.96 -1.78 16.27
C THR A 17 0.35 -1.55 15.52
N LEU A 18 1.05 -2.60 15.12
CA LEU A 18 2.26 -2.49 14.31
C LEU A 18 2.00 -1.83 12.95
N PHE A 19 0.84 -2.11 12.33
CA PHE A 19 0.42 -1.42 11.11
C PHE A 19 0.30 0.11 11.33
N LEU A 20 -0.32 0.55 12.42
CA LEU A 20 -0.44 1.98 12.75
C LEU A 20 0.92 2.62 13.04
N ILE A 21 1.80 1.92 13.77
CA ILE A 21 3.16 2.39 14.04
C ILE A 21 3.94 2.54 12.72
N GLY A 22 3.86 1.55 11.82
CA GLY A 22 4.47 1.63 10.51
C GLY A 22 3.98 2.84 9.71
N GLY A 23 2.68 3.11 9.73
CA GLY A 23 2.08 4.29 9.12
C GLY A 23 2.61 5.59 9.69
N SER A 24 2.70 5.71 11.01
CA SER A 24 3.24 6.89 11.68
C SER A 24 4.71 7.12 11.31
N CYS A 25 5.52 6.07 11.29
CA CYS A 25 6.92 6.14 10.87
C CYS A 25 7.08 6.63 9.42
N SER A 26 6.16 6.25 8.54
CA SER A 26 6.23 6.64 7.12
C SER A 26 6.13 8.14 6.92
N GLY A 27 5.32 8.85 7.73
CA GLY A 27 5.14 10.29 7.65
C GLY A 27 6.45 11.07 7.81
N PHE A 28 7.32 10.64 8.73
CA PHE A 28 8.63 11.27 8.94
C PHE A 28 9.60 11.05 7.77
N VAL A 29 9.53 9.86 7.16
CA VAL A 29 10.46 9.47 6.09
C VAL A 29 10.02 10.07 4.76
N VAL A 30 8.73 9.99 4.46
CA VAL A 30 8.15 10.40 3.18
C VAL A 30 8.33 11.89 2.92
N GLY A 31 8.06 12.76 3.90
CA GLY A 31 8.23 14.20 3.74
C GLY A 31 9.63 14.55 3.26
N LYS A 32 10.64 14.07 3.98
CA LYS A 32 12.06 14.33 3.64
C LYS A 32 12.47 13.78 2.28
N ILE A 33 11.95 12.64 1.89
CA ILE A 33 12.31 12.01 0.62
C ILE A 33 11.62 12.71 -0.55
N THR A 34 10.33 13.07 -0.41
CA THR A 34 9.58 13.76 -1.47
C THR A 34 10.12 15.15 -1.77
N ASP A 35 10.59 15.87 -0.75
CA ASP A 35 11.21 17.19 -0.94
C ASP A 35 12.48 17.13 -1.80
N ASN A 36 13.22 16.03 -1.70
CA ASN A 36 14.50 15.88 -2.44
C ASN A 36 14.34 15.26 -3.83
N TYR A 37 13.38 14.36 -4.01
CA TYR A 37 13.30 13.50 -5.21
C TYR A 37 11.98 13.62 -5.99
N GLY A 38 11.01 14.38 -5.47
CA GLY A 38 9.68 14.48 -6.04
C GLY A 38 8.77 13.30 -5.69
N CYS A 39 7.48 13.44 -5.98
CA CYS A 39 6.46 12.49 -5.55
C CYS A 39 6.38 11.23 -6.43
N ARG A 40 6.54 11.40 -7.75
CA ARG A 40 6.27 10.36 -8.75
C ARG A 40 7.11 9.10 -8.57
N GLY A 41 8.43 9.26 -8.50
CA GLY A 41 9.37 8.13 -8.40
C GLY A 41 9.17 7.31 -7.13
N ILE A 42 8.98 8.01 -6.02
CA ILE A 42 8.84 7.40 -4.70
C ILE A 42 7.52 6.64 -4.59
N ARG A 43 6.43 7.21 -5.10
CA ARG A 43 5.12 6.54 -5.11
C ARG A 43 5.16 5.23 -5.89
N VAL A 44 5.78 5.22 -7.06
CA VAL A 44 5.93 3.99 -7.86
C VAL A 44 6.68 2.91 -7.07
N ILE A 45 7.75 3.27 -6.36
CA ILE A 45 8.49 2.32 -5.53
C ILE A 45 7.64 1.79 -4.37
N PHE A 46 6.93 2.67 -3.65
CA PHE A 46 6.07 2.26 -2.54
C PHE A 46 4.96 1.32 -3.01
N GLN A 47 4.31 1.62 -4.14
CA GLN A 47 3.29 0.77 -4.72
C GLN A 47 3.85 -0.57 -5.22
N SER A 48 5.04 -0.58 -5.82
CA SER A 48 5.71 -1.82 -6.22
C SER A 48 6.03 -2.72 -5.02
N LEU A 49 6.50 -2.14 -3.91
CA LEU A 49 6.74 -2.87 -2.67
C LEU A 49 5.44 -3.36 -2.02
N GLN A 50 4.34 -2.61 -2.12
CA GLN A 50 3.02 -3.05 -1.66
C GLN A 50 2.54 -4.29 -2.44
N ILE A 51 2.67 -4.28 -3.77
CA ILE A 51 2.34 -5.44 -4.60
C ILE A 51 3.19 -6.64 -4.18
N LEU A 52 4.49 -6.45 -3.99
CA LEU A 52 5.39 -7.52 -3.54
C LEU A 52 4.95 -8.10 -2.18
N LEU A 53 4.59 -7.25 -1.21
CA LEU A 53 4.10 -7.71 0.10
C LEU A 53 2.78 -8.48 -0.02
N LEU A 54 1.85 -8.03 -0.87
CA LEU A 54 0.60 -8.76 -1.12
C LEU A 54 0.88 -10.14 -1.73
N LEU A 55 1.83 -10.24 -2.65
CA LEU A 55 2.25 -11.52 -3.22
C LEU A 55 2.91 -12.43 -2.17
N VAL A 56 3.73 -11.88 -1.28
CA VAL A 56 4.32 -12.65 -0.17
C VAL A 56 3.23 -13.23 0.75
N LEU A 57 2.16 -12.47 1.01
CA LEU A 57 1.03 -12.93 1.81
C LEU A 57 0.31 -14.15 1.22
N LEU A 58 0.38 -14.38 -0.10
CA LEU A 58 -0.20 -15.57 -0.73
C LEU A 58 0.53 -16.87 -0.33
N PHE A 59 1.82 -16.78 0.01
CA PHE A 59 2.65 -17.94 0.36
C PHE A 59 2.67 -18.23 1.87
N ILE A 60 2.06 -17.38 2.70
CA ILE A 60 2.02 -17.58 4.14
C ILE A 60 0.83 -18.48 4.48
N ASN A 61 1.11 -19.56 5.20
CA ASN A 61 0.13 -20.52 5.69
C ASN A 61 0.29 -20.74 7.20
N SER A 62 -0.58 -21.58 7.79
CA SER A 62 -0.55 -21.92 9.22
C SER A 62 0.71 -22.68 9.64
N GLU A 63 1.43 -23.30 8.71
CA GLU A 63 2.65 -24.07 8.97
C GLU A 63 3.90 -23.17 8.95
N THR A 64 3.76 -21.87 8.62
CA THR A 64 4.90 -20.95 8.57
C THR A 64 5.52 -20.80 9.96
N PRO A 65 6.85 -21.08 10.11
CA PRO A 65 7.50 -20.93 11.40
C PRO A 65 7.47 -19.47 11.87
N TYR A 66 7.26 -19.28 13.18
CA TYR A 66 7.17 -17.93 13.78
C TYR A 66 6.09 -17.04 13.15
N LEU A 67 4.96 -17.62 12.75
CA LEU A 67 3.86 -16.99 12.02
C LEU A 67 3.48 -15.60 12.57
N SER A 68 3.31 -15.48 13.89
CA SER A 68 2.91 -14.21 14.54
C SER A 68 3.91 -13.09 14.32
N TYR A 69 5.23 -13.39 14.40
CA TYR A 69 6.26 -12.39 14.15
C TYR A 69 6.34 -11.99 12.68
N VAL A 70 6.21 -12.98 11.78
CA VAL A 70 6.20 -12.73 10.33
C VAL A 70 5.03 -11.84 9.96
N ILE A 71 3.84 -12.13 10.45
CA ILE A 71 2.64 -11.32 10.24
C ILE A 71 2.84 -9.90 10.82
N GLY A 72 3.36 -9.80 12.04
CA GLY A 72 3.63 -8.50 12.66
C GLY A 72 4.56 -7.61 11.82
N ILE A 73 5.65 -8.17 11.29
CA ILE A 73 6.58 -7.47 10.42
C ILE A 73 5.91 -7.05 9.11
N ILE A 74 5.13 -7.94 8.50
CA ILE A 74 4.42 -7.64 7.26
C ILE A 74 3.39 -6.53 7.48
N PHE A 75 2.64 -6.55 8.58
CA PHE A 75 1.68 -5.50 8.91
C PHE A 75 2.38 -4.16 9.13
N PHE A 76 3.50 -4.13 9.83
CA PHE A 76 4.31 -2.91 9.99
C PHE A 76 4.76 -2.36 8.64
N LEU A 77 5.35 -3.19 7.79
CA LEU A 77 5.81 -2.79 6.45
C LEU A 77 4.64 -2.35 5.56
N PHE A 78 3.53 -3.07 5.62
CA PHE A 78 2.34 -2.72 4.85
C PHE A 78 1.75 -1.38 5.30
N GLY A 79 1.67 -1.14 6.61
CA GLY A 79 1.27 0.15 7.17
C GLY A 79 2.20 1.28 6.73
N PHE A 80 3.51 1.06 6.81
CA PHE A 80 4.52 2.03 6.35
C PHE A 80 4.34 2.39 4.88
N LEU A 81 4.19 1.40 4.01
CA LEU A 81 4.06 1.61 2.57
C LEU A 81 2.71 2.22 2.20
N MET A 82 1.62 1.78 2.82
CA MET A 82 0.27 2.25 2.53
C MET A 82 0.10 3.72 2.90
N TRP A 83 0.40 4.07 4.16
CA TRP A 83 0.29 5.46 4.63
C TRP A 83 1.32 6.37 3.94
N GLY A 84 2.52 5.86 3.67
CA GLY A 84 3.51 6.59 2.90
C GLY A 84 3.04 6.89 1.48
N SER A 85 2.46 5.91 0.79
CA SER A 85 1.90 6.11 -0.55
C SER A 85 0.73 7.11 -0.55
N ALA A 86 -0.14 7.07 0.46
CA ALA A 86 -1.22 8.03 0.62
C ALA A 86 -0.68 9.45 0.84
N SER A 87 0.29 9.61 1.75
CA SER A 87 0.93 10.91 2.03
C SER A 87 1.57 11.52 0.79
N ILE A 88 2.27 10.71 -0.02
CA ILE A 88 2.83 11.14 -1.31
C ILE A 88 1.72 11.64 -2.24
N GLY A 89 0.58 10.96 -2.28
CA GLY A 89 -0.57 11.37 -3.06
C GLY A 89 -1.12 12.74 -2.64
N TYR A 90 -1.22 12.99 -1.35
CA TYR A 90 -1.68 14.29 -0.82
C TYR A 90 -0.67 15.41 -1.09
N ILE A 91 0.63 15.16 -0.90
CA ILE A 91 1.68 16.14 -1.23
C ILE A 91 1.62 16.48 -2.73
N PHE A 92 1.47 15.46 -3.58
CA PHE A 92 1.31 15.64 -5.01
C PHE A 92 0.09 16.52 -5.34
N MET A 93 -1.09 16.21 -4.77
CA MET A 93 -2.29 17.02 -4.96
C MET A 93 -2.09 18.48 -4.54
N LEU A 94 -1.45 18.72 -3.39
CA LEU A 94 -1.18 20.07 -2.88
C LEU A 94 -0.31 20.91 -3.83
N ASN A 95 0.57 20.28 -4.60
CA ASN A 95 1.42 20.98 -5.56
C ASN A 95 0.66 21.45 -6.81
N TYR A 96 -0.47 20.81 -7.14
CA TYR A 96 -1.26 21.15 -8.33
C TYR A 96 -2.47 22.04 -8.05
N VAL A 97 -2.88 22.19 -6.80
CA VAL A 97 -4.04 23.00 -6.45
C VAL A 97 -3.63 24.47 -6.30
N PRO A 98 -4.38 25.41 -6.95
CA PRO A 98 -4.17 26.83 -6.78
C PRO A 98 -4.21 27.26 -5.31
N SER A 99 -3.32 28.17 -4.91
CA SER A 99 -3.15 28.61 -3.51
C SER A 99 -4.44 29.10 -2.86
N ASN A 100 -5.32 29.75 -3.62
CA ASN A 100 -6.54 30.37 -3.10
C ASN A 100 -7.63 29.38 -2.67
N ASN A 101 -7.54 28.09 -3.10
CA ASN A 101 -8.59 27.09 -2.86
C ASN A 101 -8.07 25.78 -2.25
N LYS A 102 -6.85 25.78 -1.71
CA LYS A 102 -6.20 24.57 -1.21
C LYS A 102 -7.01 23.87 -0.11
N GLU A 103 -7.52 24.61 0.86
CA GLU A 103 -8.27 24.06 1.99
C GLU A 103 -9.57 23.38 1.55
N SER A 104 -10.36 24.08 0.71
CA SER A 104 -11.62 23.54 0.19
C SER A 104 -11.39 22.31 -0.67
N PHE A 105 -10.35 22.32 -1.52
CA PHE A 105 -10.02 21.19 -2.36
C PHE A 105 -9.57 19.97 -1.53
N MET A 106 -8.71 20.19 -0.53
CA MET A 106 -8.26 19.11 0.34
C MET A 106 -9.38 18.52 1.17
N SER A 107 -10.28 19.37 1.70
CA SER A 107 -11.47 18.90 2.42
C SER A 107 -12.37 18.04 1.53
N LEU A 108 -12.60 18.44 0.29
CA LEU A 108 -13.36 17.64 -0.68
C LEU A 108 -12.66 16.32 -1.00
N ALA A 109 -11.34 16.36 -1.24
CA ALA A 109 -10.55 15.16 -1.54
C ALA A 109 -10.60 14.15 -0.38
N TYR A 110 -10.41 14.60 0.87
CA TYR A 110 -10.52 13.73 2.05
C TYR A 110 -11.93 13.16 2.23
N SER A 111 -12.97 13.95 1.97
CA SER A 111 -14.35 13.49 2.07
C SER A 111 -14.67 12.41 1.03
N LEU A 112 -14.21 12.61 -0.21
CA LEU A 112 -14.35 11.61 -1.27
C LEU A 112 -13.54 10.33 -0.97
N ASP A 113 -12.33 10.48 -0.48
CA ASP A 113 -11.47 9.33 -0.11
C ASP A 113 -12.13 8.51 1.00
N GLY A 114 -12.66 9.14 2.04
CA GLY A 114 -13.41 8.48 3.11
C GLY A 114 -14.67 7.76 2.61
N LEU A 115 -15.42 8.40 1.71
CA LEU A 115 -16.62 7.79 1.13
C LEU A 115 -16.26 6.58 0.26
N ILE A 116 -15.25 6.70 -0.60
CA ILE A 116 -14.76 5.60 -1.45
C ILE A 116 -14.24 4.46 -0.58
N ALA A 117 -13.47 4.76 0.47
CA ALA A 117 -12.96 3.75 1.40
C ALA A 117 -14.11 2.99 2.09
N GLY A 118 -15.14 3.70 2.55
CA GLY A 118 -16.33 3.08 3.16
C GLY A 118 -17.06 2.15 2.20
N VAL A 119 -17.37 2.62 1.00
CA VAL A 119 -18.04 1.81 -0.04
C VAL A 119 -17.19 0.60 -0.43
N THR A 120 -15.89 0.79 -0.63
CA THR A 120 -14.96 -0.29 -1.00
C THR A 120 -14.88 -1.36 0.09
N THR A 121 -14.89 -0.97 1.36
CA THR A 121 -14.88 -1.92 2.49
C THR A 121 -16.13 -2.80 2.49
N VAL A 122 -17.30 -2.20 2.26
CA VAL A 122 -18.57 -2.95 2.17
C VAL A 122 -18.55 -3.90 0.98
N LEU A 123 -18.12 -3.44 -0.20
CA LEU A 123 -18.02 -4.27 -1.39
C LEU A 123 -17.02 -5.41 -1.21
N ALA A 124 -15.87 -5.17 -0.57
CA ALA A 124 -14.90 -6.21 -0.25
C ALA A 124 -15.47 -7.27 0.69
N GLY A 125 -16.26 -6.87 1.69
CA GLY A 125 -16.95 -7.80 2.57
C GLY A 125 -17.96 -8.69 1.83
N TYR A 126 -18.77 -8.12 0.96
CA TYR A 126 -19.69 -8.90 0.10
C TYR A 126 -18.94 -9.82 -0.86
N LEU A 127 -17.84 -9.35 -1.45
CA LEU A 127 -17.02 -10.16 -2.33
C LEU A 127 -16.46 -11.39 -1.60
N VAL A 128 -15.93 -11.23 -0.41
CA VAL A 128 -15.41 -12.34 0.41
C VAL A 128 -16.51 -13.35 0.71
N LEU A 129 -17.70 -12.89 1.15
CA LEU A 129 -18.84 -13.77 1.41
C LEU A 129 -19.28 -14.54 0.15
N TRP A 130 -19.30 -13.88 -0.99
CA TRP A 130 -19.64 -14.52 -2.27
C TRP A 130 -18.58 -15.54 -2.70
N LEU A 131 -17.32 -15.24 -2.50
CA LEU A 131 -16.19 -16.13 -2.80
C LEU A 131 -16.20 -17.38 -1.88
N ASP A 132 -16.55 -17.22 -0.60
CA ASP A 132 -16.63 -18.34 0.35
C ASP A 132 -17.73 -19.34 -0.01
N THR A 133 -18.83 -18.86 -0.65
CA THR A 133 -19.91 -19.73 -1.12
C THR A 133 -19.62 -20.39 -2.46
N ASN A 134 -18.78 -19.78 -3.30
CA ASN A 134 -18.46 -20.25 -4.66
C ASN A 134 -16.97 -20.61 -4.73
N ASN A 135 -16.63 -21.86 -4.48
CA ASN A 135 -15.26 -22.33 -4.59
C ASN A 135 -14.67 -21.99 -5.97
N ILE A 136 -13.81 -20.98 -6.05
CA ILE A 136 -13.18 -20.58 -7.32
C ILE A 136 -11.92 -21.40 -7.52
N VAL A 137 -11.92 -22.17 -8.61
CA VAL A 137 -10.74 -22.89 -9.08
C VAL A 137 -10.13 -22.08 -10.22
N PHE A 138 -8.95 -21.49 -9.99
CA PHE A 138 -8.19 -20.78 -11.01
C PHE A 138 -6.94 -21.57 -11.36
N LEU A 139 -6.77 -21.93 -12.63
CA LEU A 139 -5.64 -22.75 -13.15
C LEU A 139 -5.43 -24.08 -12.40
N GLY A 140 -6.51 -24.71 -11.93
CA GLY A 140 -6.43 -25.98 -11.18
C GLY A 140 -6.06 -25.83 -9.69
N ILE A 141 -5.89 -24.61 -9.20
CA ILE A 141 -5.61 -24.30 -7.80
C ILE A 141 -6.89 -23.73 -7.18
N THR A 142 -7.34 -24.29 -6.07
CA THR A 142 -8.43 -23.73 -5.26
C THR A 142 -7.90 -22.54 -4.49
N LEU A 143 -8.24 -21.33 -4.96
CA LEU A 143 -7.90 -20.08 -4.26
C LEU A 143 -8.92 -19.83 -3.16
N GLY A 144 -8.45 -19.52 -1.97
CA GLY A 144 -9.30 -19.04 -0.89
C GLY A 144 -9.77 -17.61 -1.16
N SER A 145 -10.86 -17.21 -0.53
CA SER A 145 -11.50 -15.90 -0.70
C SER A 145 -10.55 -14.72 -0.48
N TYR A 146 -9.68 -14.81 0.51
CA TYR A 146 -8.69 -13.77 0.80
C TYR A 146 -7.56 -13.71 -0.23
N GLU A 147 -7.18 -14.84 -0.81
CA GLU A 147 -6.16 -14.88 -1.87
C GLU A 147 -6.64 -14.17 -3.13
N VAL A 148 -7.89 -14.40 -3.51
CA VAL A 148 -8.53 -13.68 -4.60
C VAL A 148 -8.59 -12.18 -4.31
N LEU A 149 -8.94 -11.79 -3.07
CA LEU A 149 -8.95 -10.38 -2.66
C LEU A 149 -7.56 -9.74 -2.77
N PHE A 150 -6.50 -10.42 -2.34
CA PHE A 150 -5.13 -9.91 -2.45
C PHE A 150 -4.70 -9.72 -3.90
N VAL A 151 -5.07 -10.64 -4.79
CA VAL A 151 -4.80 -10.51 -6.23
C VAL A 151 -5.55 -9.31 -6.82
N ILE A 152 -6.82 -9.12 -6.46
CA ILE A 152 -7.60 -7.96 -6.90
C ILE A 152 -6.96 -6.65 -6.39
N CYS A 153 -6.58 -6.59 -5.11
CA CYS A 153 -5.89 -5.42 -4.55
C CYS A 153 -4.58 -5.14 -5.27
N ALA A 154 -3.76 -6.16 -5.53
CA ALA A 154 -2.51 -6.02 -6.27
C ALA A 154 -2.75 -5.47 -7.69
N PHE A 155 -3.80 -5.94 -8.37
CA PHE A 155 -4.19 -5.44 -9.69
C PHE A 155 -4.62 -3.97 -9.65
N ILE A 156 -5.43 -3.57 -8.66
CA ILE A 156 -5.85 -2.17 -8.49
C ILE A 156 -4.65 -1.27 -8.23
N ILE A 157 -3.71 -1.70 -7.38
CA ILE A 157 -2.47 -0.95 -7.13
C ILE A 157 -1.64 -0.83 -8.41
N LEU A 158 -1.55 -1.88 -9.22
CA LEU A 158 -0.84 -1.87 -10.51
C LEU A 158 -1.46 -0.86 -11.47
N VAL A 159 -2.79 -0.81 -11.58
CA VAL A 159 -3.52 0.17 -12.41
C VAL A 159 -3.26 1.58 -11.90
N SER A 160 -3.35 1.81 -10.59
CA SER A 160 -3.04 3.11 -9.96
C SER A 160 -1.60 3.54 -10.23
N MET A 161 -0.64 2.62 -10.14
CA MET A 161 0.77 2.89 -10.43
C MET A 161 0.97 3.35 -11.88
N ASN A 162 0.34 2.66 -12.85
CA ASN A 162 0.42 3.04 -14.26
C ASN A 162 -0.20 4.41 -14.52
N ALA A 163 -1.35 4.71 -13.91
CA ALA A 163 -1.96 6.04 -14.01
C ALA A 163 -1.01 7.13 -13.49
N PHE A 164 -0.31 6.87 -12.39
CA PHE A 164 0.65 7.81 -11.80
C PHE A 164 1.91 8.01 -12.66
N ILE A 165 2.35 6.97 -13.38
CA ILE A 165 3.48 7.05 -14.34
C ILE A 165 3.14 7.96 -15.51
N LEU A 166 1.88 8.03 -15.94
CA LEU A 166 1.44 8.86 -17.06
C LEU A 166 1.37 10.35 -16.73
N ILE A 167 1.23 10.71 -15.45
CA ILE A 167 1.16 12.12 -15.05
C ILE A 167 2.57 12.73 -15.12
N LYS A 168 2.69 13.87 -15.83
CA LYS A 168 3.94 14.63 -15.89
C LYS A 168 4.03 15.54 -14.67
N GLU A 169 5.04 15.33 -13.84
CA GLU A 169 5.37 16.19 -12.69
C GLU A 169 6.57 17.07 -13.11
N GLU A 170 6.38 18.39 -13.15
CA GLU A 170 7.44 19.33 -13.47
C GLU A 170 8.49 19.36 -12.35
N GLY A 171 9.75 19.14 -12.69
CA GLY A 171 10.87 19.13 -11.73
C GLY A 171 11.09 17.80 -11.01
N ALA A 172 10.23 16.80 -11.18
CA ALA A 172 10.44 15.48 -10.57
C ALA A 172 11.52 14.67 -11.32
N MET A 173 12.38 14.02 -10.56
CA MET A 173 13.29 13.04 -11.13
C MET A 173 12.53 11.84 -11.69
N GLY A 174 12.86 11.44 -12.91
CA GLY A 174 12.34 10.20 -13.48
C GLY A 174 12.71 8.99 -12.59
N VAL A 175 11.83 8.01 -12.48
CA VAL A 175 12.03 6.77 -11.70
C VAL A 175 13.41 6.14 -11.96
N ARG A 176 13.84 6.11 -13.22
CA ARG A 176 15.12 5.56 -13.66
C ARG A 176 16.33 6.33 -13.09
N THR A 177 16.25 7.66 -13.05
CA THR A 177 17.29 8.53 -12.50
C THR A 177 17.36 8.41 -10.99
N PHE A 178 16.20 8.35 -10.33
CA PHE A 178 16.10 8.14 -8.89
C PHE A 178 16.72 6.81 -8.46
N LEU A 179 16.36 5.70 -9.10
CA LEU A 179 16.94 4.38 -8.82
C LEU A 179 18.46 4.37 -9.03
N ARG A 180 18.91 5.03 -10.10
CA ARG A 180 20.34 5.15 -10.38
C ARG A 180 21.07 5.94 -9.29
N GLN A 181 20.51 7.04 -8.80
CA GLN A 181 21.12 7.80 -7.71
C GLN A 181 21.12 7.01 -6.39
N LEU A 182 20.06 6.28 -6.08
CA LEU A 182 19.96 5.46 -4.87
C LEU A 182 21.03 4.36 -4.84
N ILE A 183 21.32 3.76 -5.99
CA ILE A 183 22.35 2.73 -6.15
C ILE A 183 23.76 3.32 -6.13
N PHE A 184 23.98 4.48 -6.75
CA PHE A 184 25.31 5.07 -6.93
C PHE A 184 25.72 6.05 -5.83
N SER A 185 24.76 6.66 -5.10
CA SER A 185 25.07 7.56 -3.96
C SER A 185 25.77 6.83 -2.80
N ARG A 186 25.64 5.51 -2.69
CA ARG A 186 26.41 4.71 -1.71
C ARG A 186 27.93 4.74 -1.93
N ARG A 187 28.43 5.19 -3.08
CA ARG A 187 29.87 5.24 -3.38
C ARG A 187 30.57 6.52 -2.91
N GLN A 188 29.83 7.50 -2.38
CA GLN A 188 30.45 8.75 -1.88
C GLN A 188 30.48 8.85 -0.35
N ILE A 189 30.06 7.81 0.38
CA ILE A 189 30.03 7.78 1.86
C ILE A 189 31.00 6.71 2.41
N LEU A 190 31.81 6.11 1.56
CA LEU A 190 32.98 5.29 1.91
C LEU A 190 34.25 5.98 1.39
#